data_bba08a9840392dbac2ccaf1a7528e2b9
#
_entry.id   bba08a9840392dbac2ccaf1a7528e2b9
#
_cell.length_a   1.000
_cell.length_b   1.000
_cell.length_c   1.000
_cell.angle_alpha   90.00
_cell.angle_beta   90.00
_cell.angle_gamma   90.00
#
_symmetry.space_group_name_H-M   'P 1'
#
loop_
_entity.id
_entity.type
_entity.pdbx_description
1 polymer ?
#
loop_
_entity_poly.entity_id
_entity_poly.type
_entity_poly.pdbx_seq_one_letter_code
_entity_poly.pdbx_strand_id
1 'polypeptide(L)'
;MVVGAVAAFVMAITGFGWAGYNTAVGQIITSHVLPGVLTPVGQDQNILLMGLDSRLDQNGQPLPQDMYDALHAGDETSGGYNANVLIVVHIPGNGGPISAVSIPRDDYVNLAGCPGSVCKGKVKQDYGFAYQQALDAQANGSADAAGAKDLTAREQAAREAGRKAQIDTVSEFLGVQIDHFVEVTLAAFFQIAKTVQPIAVCLNHDTIDEFSGANFHEGVQQIDASQAMAFVRQRRDENDGSFTDMDRTRRQQAFLVSLLAAVRQGGAMSNPAAIRNILNVAHENVAIDSGLNIVDFAARASELTKRPTSFYTLPISDFGADSNGSDVNIVDLPTIRQIVHDRFSSDPVPEAPSAAAASAPPALSTPVVLNVVNATSRDGLAAAVEDAFTARGFTRGRASTAETQSTESSIMYGEDAQEGAQALADQLHLPMTESGAVAPGTVQLTVGSQFPVDNYIAHHSGGAKGGSSGEADPADKMTAVAATGTGVQAPAPTDLSQLTANGIPCVK
;
A
#
# COMPACT_ATOMS: atom_id res chain seq x y z
N MET A 1 11.96 6.53 -3.66
CA MET A 1 11.56 6.27 -5.06
C MET A 1 10.18 6.85 -5.41
N VAL A 2 9.10 6.68 -4.63
CA VAL A 2 7.81 7.39 -4.85
C VAL A 2 8.00 8.90 -4.75
N VAL A 3 8.75 9.36 -3.77
CA VAL A 3 9.19 10.76 -3.70
C VAL A 3 9.93 11.17 -4.95
N GLY A 4 10.68 10.25 -5.55
CA GLY A 4 11.31 10.49 -6.83
C GLY A 4 10.30 10.58 -7.99
N ALA A 5 9.16 9.88 -7.97
CA ALA A 5 8.11 10.07 -8.98
C ALA A 5 7.37 11.39 -8.75
N VAL A 6 7.03 11.73 -7.50
CA VAL A 6 6.52 13.05 -7.12
C VAL A 6 7.59 14.11 -7.36
N ALA A 7 8.83 13.88 -6.97
CA ALA A 7 9.93 14.80 -7.20
C ALA A 7 10.33 14.90 -8.68
N ALA A 8 10.22 13.84 -9.48
CA ALA A 8 10.43 13.91 -10.91
C ALA A 8 9.29 14.63 -11.61
N PHE A 9 8.07 14.44 -11.16
CA PHE A 9 6.91 15.22 -11.58
C PHE A 9 7.10 16.71 -11.25
N VAL A 10 7.54 17.00 -10.04
CA VAL A 10 7.83 18.37 -9.57
C VAL A 10 9.08 18.95 -10.22
N MET A 11 10.16 18.16 -10.47
CA MET A 11 11.35 18.63 -11.18
C MET A 11 11.09 18.93 -12.66
N ALA A 12 10.17 18.21 -13.30
CA ALA A 12 9.72 18.57 -14.64
C ALA A 12 9.09 19.97 -14.67
N ILE A 13 8.44 20.35 -13.56
CA ILE A 13 7.80 21.66 -13.40
C ILE A 13 8.84 22.80 -13.25
N THR A 14 10.00 22.54 -12.68
CA THR A 14 10.96 23.62 -12.28
C THR A 14 12.17 23.81 -13.20
N GLY A 15 12.31 23.00 -14.25
CA GLY A 15 13.39 23.18 -15.24
C GLY A 15 13.30 24.47 -16.08
N PHE A 16 12.27 25.30 -15.88
CA PHE A 16 12.09 26.60 -16.53
C PHE A 16 12.47 27.74 -15.58
N GLY A 17 13.13 28.77 -16.13
CA GLY A 17 13.42 29.98 -15.39
C GLY A 17 12.15 30.63 -14.79
N TRP A 18 12.36 31.42 -13.75
CA TRP A 18 11.34 31.98 -12.84
C TRP A 18 10.11 32.61 -13.51
N ALA A 19 10.21 33.15 -14.73
CA ALA A 19 9.07 33.74 -15.46
C ALA A 19 8.15 32.69 -16.12
N GLY A 20 8.68 31.56 -16.58
CA GLY A 20 7.88 30.42 -17.08
C GLY A 20 7.24 29.64 -15.95
N TYR A 21 7.84 29.66 -14.79
CA TYR A 21 7.41 29.02 -13.57
C TYR A 21 6.06 29.57 -13.05
N ASN A 22 5.95 30.88 -12.81
CA ASN A 22 4.70 31.49 -12.31
C ASN A 22 3.50 31.26 -13.25
N THR A 23 3.74 31.14 -14.55
CA THR A 23 2.68 30.86 -15.52
C THR A 23 2.29 29.37 -15.48
N ALA A 24 3.22 28.46 -15.25
CA ALA A 24 2.98 27.03 -15.29
C ALA A 24 2.41 26.47 -13.97
N VAL A 25 2.93 26.94 -12.83
CA VAL A 25 2.48 26.47 -11.50
C VAL A 25 1.17 27.13 -11.09
N GLY A 26 0.95 28.40 -11.48
CA GLY A 26 -0.30 29.11 -11.21
C GLY A 26 -1.54 28.55 -11.95
N GLN A 27 -1.35 27.55 -12.79
CA GLN A 27 -2.42 26.85 -13.51
C GLN A 27 -2.77 25.48 -12.95
N ILE A 28 -1.92 24.88 -12.06
CA ILE A 28 -2.25 23.60 -11.41
C ILE A 28 -3.38 23.84 -10.42
N ILE A 29 -4.37 22.94 -10.41
CA ILE A 29 -5.50 23.05 -9.50
C ILE A 29 -5.02 22.93 -8.07
N THR A 30 -5.25 24.00 -7.31
CA THR A 30 -4.83 24.12 -5.92
C THR A 30 -6.05 23.98 -5.02
N SER A 31 -6.00 23.01 -4.11
CA SER A 31 -7.03 22.72 -3.12
C SER A 31 -6.70 23.38 -1.78
N HIS A 32 -7.74 23.78 -1.05
CA HIS A 32 -7.63 24.39 0.27
C HIS A 32 -8.21 23.52 1.40
N VAL A 33 -8.37 22.22 1.17
CA VAL A 33 -8.92 21.28 2.18
C VAL A 33 -7.98 21.05 3.35
N LEU A 34 -6.67 21.19 3.13
CA LEU A 34 -5.69 21.22 4.21
C LEU A 34 -5.38 22.66 4.61
N PRO A 35 -5.09 22.94 5.91
CA PRO A 35 -4.60 24.24 6.31
C PRO A 35 -3.31 24.51 5.52
N GLY A 36 -3.30 25.52 4.67
CA GLY A 36 -2.17 25.86 3.78
C GLY A 36 -0.88 26.27 4.55
N VAL A 37 -0.53 25.53 5.57
CA VAL A 37 0.67 25.74 6.39
C VAL A 37 1.83 25.10 5.66
N LEU A 38 2.81 25.92 5.25
CA LEU A 38 4.07 25.44 4.73
C LEU A 38 4.77 24.61 5.80
N THR A 39 4.94 23.33 5.57
CA THR A 39 5.77 22.50 6.46
C THR A 39 7.24 22.94 6.33
N PRO A 40 7.87 23.40 7.40
CA PRO A 40 9.25 23.86 7.35
C PRO A 40 10.20 22.77 6.84
N VAL A 41 11.21 23.16 6.09
CA VAL A 41 12.30 22.25 5.69
C VAL A 41 12.97 21.68 6.94
N GLY A 42 13.13 20.35 6.99
CA GLY A 42 13.73 19.65 8.13
C GLY A 42 12.72 19.11 9.15
N GLN A 43 11.41 19.25 8.89
CA GLN A 43 10.37 18.51 9.60
C GLN A 43 9.89 17.31 8.78
N ASP A 44 9.34 16.32 9.48
CA ASP A 44 8.73 15.16 8.86
C ASP A 44 7.51 15.59 8.05
N GLN A 45 7.29 14.93 6.91
CA GLN A 45 6.18 15.23 6.01
C GLN A 45 5.49 13.95 5.57
N ASN A 46 4.17 13.90 5.70
CA ASN A 46 3.32 12.82 5.19
C ASN A 46 2.54 13.32 3.98
N ILE A 47 2.82 12.78 2.80
CA ILE A 47 2.19 13.16 1.55
C ILE A 47 1.29 12.03 1.07
N LEU A 48 -0.02 12.28 0.97
CA LEU A 48 -0.96 11.32 0.41
C LEU A 48 -1.02 11.44 -1.13
N LEU A 49 -0.67 10.36 -1.81
CA LEU A 49 -0.88 10.21 -3.25
C LEU A 49 -2.22 9.53 -3.48
N MET A 50 -3.11 10.18 -4.22
CA MET A 50 -4.43 9.66 -4.58
C MET A 50 -4.53 9.49 -6.10
N GLY A 51 -4.81 8.27 -6.54
CA GLY A 51 -5.13 7.98 -7.95
C GLY A 51 -6.63 7.76 -8.11
N LEU A 52 -7.30 8.68 -8.78
CA LEU A 52 -8.74 8.60 -9.03
C LEU A 52 -9.07 7.78 -10.28
N ASP A 53 -10.14 7.00 -10.18
CA ASP A 53 -10.70 6.23 -11.31
C ASP A 53 -11.72 7.07 -12.12
N SER A 54 -11.52 8.37 -12.19
CA SER A 54 -12.36 9.28 -12.99
C SER A 54 -12.00 9.19 -14.47
N ARG A 55 -13.05 9.18 -15.33
CA ARG A 55 -12.93 9.29 -16.78
C ARG A 55 -13.07 10.73 -17.28
N LEU A 56 -13.09 11.66 -16.35
CA LEU A 56 -13.15 13.09 -16.63
C LEU A 56 -11.81 13.73 -16.22
N ASP A 57 -11.51 14.86 -16.81
CA ASP A 57 -10.41 15.72 -16.36
C ASP A 57 -10.72 16.34 -14.98
N GLN A 58 -9.82 17.14 -14.45
CA GLN A 58 -10.04 17.81 -13.16
C GLN A 58 -11.18 18.85 -13.21
N ASN A 59 -11.58 19.32 -14.37
CA ASN A 59 -12.65 20.29 -14.57
C ASN A 59 -14.02 19.62 -14.85
N GLY A 60 -14.08 18.29 -14.80
CA GLY A 60 -15.29 17.52 -15.09
C GLY A 60 -15.61 17.41 -16.57
N GLN A 61 -14.64 17.68 -17.46
CA GLN A 61 -14.84 17.54 -18.90
C GLN A 61 -14.47 16.13 -19.37
N PRO A 62 -15.20 15.59 -20.37
CA PRO A 62 -14.86 14.33 -21.00
C PRO A 62 -13.46 14.35 -21.60
N LEU A 63 -12.77 13.21 -21.54
CA LEU A 63 -11.49 13.04 -22.21
C LEU A 63 -11.68 12.89 -23.74
N PRO A 64 -10.67 13.19 -24.56
CA PRO A 64 -10.69 12.87 -25.97
C PRO A 64 -10.92 11.37 -26.26
N GLN A 65 -11.64 11.01 -27.33
CA GLN A 65 -11.99 9.64 -27.65
C GLN A 65 -10.76 8.74 -27.82
N ASP A 66 -9.71 9.23 -28.46
CA ASP A 66 -8.45 8.49 -28.63
C ASP A 66 -7.79 8.16 -27.29
N MET A 67 -8.04 8.95 -26.25
CA MET A 67 -7.58 8.66 -24.90
C MET A 67 -8.42 7.56 -24.24
N TYR A 68 -9.74 7.57 -24.40
CA TYR A 68 -10.60 6.47 -23.92
C TYR A 68 -10.20 5.13 -24.55
N ASP A 69 -9.95 5.14 -25.85
CA ASP A 69 -9.53 3.96 -26.60
C ASP A 69 -8.18 3.44 -26.10
N ALA A 70 -7.19 4.34 -25.93
CA ALA A 70 -5.86 3.98 -25.44
C ALA A 70 -5.85 3.52 -23.97
N LEU A 71 -6.79 3.98 -23.18
CA LEU A 71 -6.96 3.60 -21.77
C LEU A 71 -7.74 2.30 -21.58
N HIS A 72 -8.40 1.77 -22.62
CA HIS A 72 -9.39 0.69 -22.51
C HIS A 72 -10.39 0.99 -21.37
N ALA A 73 -10.83 2.24 -21.24
CA ALA A 73 -11.50 2.76 -20.06
C ALA A 73 -13.03 2.88 -20.20
N GLY A 74 -13.58 2.52 -21.37
CA GLY A 74 -14.98 2.79 -21.70
C GLY A 74 -15.16 4.24 -22.16
N ASP A 75 -16.16 4.92 -21.64
CA ASP A 75 -16.50 6.29 -21.95
C ASP A 75 -16.66 7.15 -20.68
N GLU A 76 -17.10 8.40 -20.82
CA GLU A 76 -17.31 9.33 -19.72
C GLU A 76 -18.34 8.85 -18.68
N THR A 77 -19.24 7.94 -19.06
CA THR A 77 -20.26 7.38 -18.16
C THR A 77 -19.74 6.21 -17.36
N SER A 78 -18.57 5.67 -17.76
CA SER A 78 -17.91 4.56 -17.12
C SER A 78 -17.06 5.04 -15.95
N GLY A 79 -16.97 4.27 -14.86
CA GLY A 79 -16.14 4.61 -13.71
C GLY A 79 -16.84 5.49 -12.69
N GLY A 80 -16.07 6.23 -11.91
CA GLY A 80 -16.56 7.06 -10.82
C GLY A 80 -15.41 7.78 -10.11
N TYR A 81 -15.68 8.32 -8.93
CA TYR A 81 -14.70 9.07 -8.14
C TYR A 81 -14.10 8.21 -7.01
N ASN A 82 -13.80 6.95 -7.27
CA ASN A 82 -13.10 6.11 -6.30
C ASN A 82 -11.59 6.41 -6.32
N ALA A 83 -11.01 6.54 -5.13
CA ALA A 83 -9.56 6.63 -4.95
C ALA A 83 -8.93 5.23 -5.02
N ASN A 84 -8.72 4.71 -6.22
CA ASN A 84 -8.24 3.35 -6.44
C ASN A 84 -6.76 3.13 -6.14
N VAL A 85 -5.98 4.20 -5.97
CA VAL A 85 -4.59 4.18 -5.50
C VAL A 85 -4.49 5.13 -4.31
N LEU A 86 -4.05 4.61 -3.17
CA LEU A 86 -3.82 5.37 -1.94
C LEU A 86 -2.44 4.98 -1.41
N ILE A 87 -1.51 5.93 -1.42
CA ILE A 87 -0.14 5.73 -0.94
C ILE A 87 0.25 6.92 -0.06
N VAL A 88 0.63 6.66 1.17
CA VAL A 88 1.20 7.69 2.05
C VAL A 88 2.71 7.60 2.00
N VAL A 89 3.35 8.70 1.64
CA VAL A 89 4.80 8.84 1.58
C VAL A 89 5.27 9.66 2.76
N HIS A 90 6.02 9.05 3.65
CA HIS A 90 6.67 9.71 4.77
C HIS A 90 8.09 10.11 4.39
N ILE A 91 8.39 11.40 4.53
CA ILE A 91 9.70 12.00 4.28
C ILE A 91 10.25 12.50 5.60
N PRO A 92 11.19 11.78 6.25
CA PRO A 92 11.78 12.24 7.51
C PRO A 92 12.58 13.52 7.32
N GLY A 93 12.39 14.49 8.21
CA GLY A 93 13.09 15.77 8.20
C GLY A 93 14.59 15.65 8.49
N ASN A 94 15.00 14.61 9.21
CA ASN A 94 16.40 14.32 9.56
C ASN A 94 17.25 13.78 8.40
N GLY A 95 16.68 13.61 7.19
CA GLY A 95 17.39 13.06 6.03
C GLY A 95 17.41 11.52 5.99
N GLY A 96 16.70 10.84 6.87
CA GLY A 96 16.58 9.38 6.94
C GLY A 96 15.91 8.75 5.71
N PRO A 97 15.77 7.41 5.69
CA PRO A 97 15.10 6.68 4.61
C PRO A 97 13.65 7.16 4.42
N ILE A 98 13.17 7.16 3.19
CA ILE A 98 11.79 7.50 2.86
C ILE A 98 10.95 6.22 2.91
N SER A 99 9.79 6.28 3.56
CA SER A 99 8.84 5.18 3.63
C SER A 99 7.59 5.48 2.82
N ALA A 100 7.17 4.56 1.96
CA ALA A 100 5.93 4.65 1.22
C ALA A 100 5.03 3.46 1.61
N VAL A 101 3.86 3.78 2.15
CA VAL A 101 2.88 2.79 2.61
C VAL A 101 1.68 2.84 1.69
N SER A 102 1.37 1.72 1.04
CA SER A 102 0.22 1.55 0.17
C SER A 102 -0.94 0.93 0.94
N ILE A 103 -2.10 1.54 0.82
CA ILE A 103 -3.36 1.10 1.44
C ILE A 103 -4.13 0.28 0.41
N PRO A 104 -4.46 -0.99 0.68
CA PRO A 104 -5.35 -1.76 -0.19
C PRO A 104 -6.72 -1.07 -0.29
N ARG A 105 -7.14 -0.78 -1.50
CA ARG A 105 -8.31 0.08 -1.76
C ARG A 105 -9.65 -0.47 -1.27
N ASP A 106 -9.73 -1.79 -1.08
CA ASP A 106 -10.93 -2.49 -0.65
C ASP A 106 -10.94 -2.77 0.88
N ASP A 107 -9.99 -2.16 1.63
CA ASP A 107 -9.97 -2.21 3.09
C ASP A 107 -11.25 -1.58 3.65
N TYR A 108 -11.94 -2.34 4.51
CA TYR A 108 -13.24 -1.98 5.09
C TYR A 108 -13.04 -1.21 6.39
N VAL A 109 -13.21 0.10 6.32
CA VAL A 109 -12.85 1.04 7.37
C VAL A 109 -14.03 1.95 7.73
N ASN A 110 -13.91 2.70 8.83
CA ASN A 110 -14.80 3.82 9.09
C ASN A 110 -14.50 4.93 8.08
N LEU A 111 -15.55 5.54 7.55
CA LEU A 111 -15.48 6.67 6.62
C LEU A 111 -15.71 7.97 7.39
N ALA A 112 -14.78 8.89 7.31
CA ALA A 112 -14.82 10.15 8.05
C ALA A 112 -16.04 11.01 7.65
N GLY A 113 -16.79 11.46 8.64
CA GLY A 113 -17.97 12.29 8.40
C GLY A 113 -19.19 11.54 7.87
N CYS A 114 -19.15 10.24 7.66
CA CYS A 114 -20.26 9.41 7.17
C CYS A 114 -20.93 9.98 5.90
N PRO A 115 -20.22 10.22 4.80
CA PRO A 115 -20.78 10.84 3.62
C PRO A 115 -21.94 10.00 3.05
N GLY A 116 -23.02 10.67 2.65
CA GLY A 116 -24.24 10.00 2.19
C GLY A 116 -24.86 9.06 3.24
N SER A 117 -24.61 9.29 4.54
CA SER A 117 -25.00 8.41 5.66
C SER A 117 -24.29 7.05 5.68
N VAL A 118 -23.22 6.88 4.93
CA VAL A 118 -22.39 5.67 4.92
C VAL A 118 -21.19 5.87 5.85
N CYS A 119 -21.23 5.29 7.04
CA CYS A 119 -20.16 5.46 8.03
C CYS A 119 -19.08 4.39 7.95
N LYS A 120 -19.28 3.32 7.19
CA LYS A 120 -18.32 2.24 6.95
C LYS A 120 -18.37 1.80 5.51
N GLY A 121 -17.22 1.56 4.92
CA GLY A 121 -17.12 1.15 3.52
C GLY A 121 -15.69 0.83 3.13
N LYS A 122 -15.48 0.54 1.86
CA LYS A 122 -14.13 0.41 1.31
C LYS A 122 -13.46 1.77 1.32
N VAL A 123 -12.22 1.85 1.78
CA VAL A 123 -11.48 3.11 1.92
C VAL A 123 -11.51 3.96 0.64
N LYS A 124 -11.50 3.32 -0.54
CA LYS A 124 -11.56 4.01 -1.85
C LYS A 124 -12.86 4.76 -2.12
N GLN A 125 -13.97 4.39 -1.46
CA GLN A 125 -15.31 4.89 -1.78
C GLN A 125 -15.61 6.25 -1.15
N ASP A 126 -14.86 6.61 -0.11
CA ASP A 126 -15.16 7.80 0.69
C ASP A 126 -15.14 9.09 -0.14
N TYR A 127 -14.14 9.22 -1.01
CA TYR A 127 -14.09 10.34 -1.97
C TYR A 127 -15.38 10.44 -2.79
N GLY A 128 -15.82 9.33 -3.40
CA GLY A 128 -16.99 9.29 -4.26
C GLY A 128 -18.29 9.60 -3.52
N PHE A 129 -18.43 9.10 -2.29
CA PHE A 129 -19.62 9.38 -1.48
C PHE A 129 -19.71 10.84 -1.07
N ALA A 130 -18.62 11.44 -0.63
CA ALA A 130 -18.59 12.84 -0.26
C ALA A 130 -18.75 13.78 -1.48
N TYR A 131 -18.15 13.42 -2.61
CA TYR A 131 -18.34 14.10 -3.89
C TYR A 131 -19.82 14.12 -4.30
N GLN A 132 -20.47 12.95 -4.29
CA GLN A 132 -21.89 12.84 -4.65
C GLN A 132 -22.79 13.60 -3.69
N GLN A 133 -22.53 13.48 -2.38
CA GLN A 133 -23.28 14.25 -1.37
C GLN A 133 -23.19 15.76 -1.61
N ALA A 134 -22.02 16.26 -2.00
CA ALA A 134 -21.84 17.67 -2.31
C ALA A 134 -22.61 18.10 -3.57
N LEU A 135 -22.63 17.25 -4.60
CA LEU A 135 -23.45 17.50 -5.81
C LEU A 135 -24.95 17.53 -5.48
N ASP A 136 -25.44 16.59 -4.69
CA ASP A 136 -26.83 16.49 -4.29
C ASP A 136 -27.26 17.72 -3.45
N ALA A 137 -26.39 18.18 -2.53
CA ALA A 137 -26.61 19.39 -1.76
C ALA A 137 -26.70 20.64 -2.65
N GLN A 138 -25.83 20.74 -3.67
CA GLN A 138 -25.88 21.83 -4.65
C GLN A 138 -27.16 21.79 -5.50
N ALA A 139 -27.64 20.59 -5.86
CA ALA A 139 -28.89 20.43 -6.62
C ALA A 139 -30.13 20.83 -5.81
N ASN A 140 -30.13 20.49 -4.50
CA ASN A 140 -31.28 20.73 -3.61
C ASN A 140 -31.28 22.13 -2.98
N GLY A 141 -30.11 22.82 -2.92
CA GLY A 141 -29.96 24.15 -2.29
C GLY A 141 -30.34 25.34 -3.16
N SER A 142 -30.68 25.15 -4.41
CA SER A 142 -30.76 26.23 -5.37
C SER A 142 -32.10 26.43 -6.06
N ALA A 143 -33.08 26.97 -5.31
CA ALA A 143 -34.08 27.80 -5.97
C ALA A 143 -33.45 29.10 -6.58
N ASP A 144 -32.27 29.50 -6.12
CA ASP A 144 -31.50 30.68 -6.58
C ASP A 144 -30.20 30.34 -7.32
N ALA A 145 -29.84 29.11 -7.52
CA ALA A 145 -28.66 28.70 -8.31
C ALA A 145 -28.90 28.79 -9.83
N ALA A 146 -29.80 29.65 -10.27
CA ALA A 146 -29.79 30.18 -11.62
C ALA A 146 -28.47 30.92 -11.98
N GLY A 147 -27.58 31.07 -10.99
CA GLY A 147 -26.22 31.56 -11.12
C GLY A 147 -25.13 30.49 -11.27
N ALA A 148 -25.37 29.22 -11.01
CA ALA A 148 -24.38 28.16 -11.21
C ALA A 148 -24.23 27.78 -12.68
N LYS A 149 -23.90 28.79 -13.52
CA LYS A 149 -23.52 28.61 -14.92
C LYS A 149 -22.12 28.01 -15.08
N ASP A 150 -21.38 27.89 -14.00
CA ASP A 150 -20.03 27.37 -14.01
C ASP A 150 -20.02 25.91 -13.52
N LEU A 151 -20.17 24.99 -14.46
CA LEU A 151 -20.08 23.56 -14.20
C LEU A 151 -18.74 23.18 -13.56
N THR A 152 -17.66 23.87 -13.96
CA THR A 152 -16.32 23.66 -13.41
C THR A 152 -16.26 24.03 -11.92
N ALA A 153 -16.86 25.14 -11.50
CA ALA A 153 -16.89 25.53 -10.09
C ALA A 153 -17.68 24.51 -9.24
N ARG A 154 -18.77 23.97 -9.77
CA ARG A 154 -19.55 22.91 -9.10
C ARG A 154 -18.76 21.62 -8.96
N GLU A 155 -18.09 21.21 -10.02
CA GLU A 155 -17.21 20.06 -10.04
C GLU A 155 -16.08 20.22 -9.00
N GLN A 156 -15.39 21.37 -9.01
CA GLN A 156 -14.32 21.64 -8.05
C GLN A 156 -14.81 21.62 -6.60
N ALA A 157 -15.97 22.20 -6.30
CA ALA A 157 -16.53 22.16 -4.95
C ALA A 157 -16.88 20.74 -4.50
N ALA A 158 -17.39 19.90 -5.40
CA ALA A 158 -17.67 18.50 -5.10
C ALA A 158 -16.37 17.70 -4.90
N ARG A 159 -15.32 17.95 -5.72
CA ARG A 159 -14.00 17.34 -5.53
C ARG A 159 -13.34 17.78 -4.22
N GLU A 160 -13.49 19.05 -3.81
CA GLU A 160 -12.99 19.50 -2.49
C GLU A 160 -13.62 18.71 -1.34
N ALA A 161 -14.93 18.43 -1.40
CA ALA A 161 -15.59 17.58 -0.41
C ALA A 161 -15.02 16.15 -0.44
N GLY A 162 -14.83 15.56 -1.63
CA GLY A 162 -14.24 14.25 -1.81
C GLY A 162 -12.81 14.17 -1.29
N ARG A 163 -11.96 15.17 -1.60
CA ARG A 163 -10.58 15.27 -1.11
C ARG A 163 -10.53 15.29 0.41
N LYS A 164 -11.36 16.16 1.01
CA LYS A 164 -11.41 16.29 2.47
C LYS A 164 -11.78 14.97 3.14
N ALA A 165 -12.86 14.34 2.71
CA ALA A 165 -13.31 13.08 3.27
C ALA A 165 -12.23 11.99 3.15
N GLN A 166 -11.65 11.83 1.96
CA GLN A 166 -10.61 10.82 1.73
C GLN A 166 -9.36 11.05 2.57
N ILE A 167 -8.91 12.30 2.73
CA ILE A 167 -7.76 12.66 3.57
C ILE A 167 -8.06 12.38 5.03
N ASP A 168 -9.23 12.80 5.52
CA ASP A 168 -9.65 12.58 6.91
C ASP A 168 -9.73 11.07 7.20
N THR A 169 -10.36 10.29 6.31
CA THR A 169 -10.45 8.83 6.45
C THR A 169 -9.08 8.16 6.48
N VAL A 170 -8.16 8.55 5.60
CA VAL A 170 -6.80 7.98 5.60
C VAL A 170 -6.05 8.38 6.87
N SER A 171 -6.16 9.65 7.30
CA SER A 171 -5.56 10.12 8.56
C SER A 171 -6.06 9.34 9.77
N GLU A 172 -7.38 9.17 9.89
CA GLU A 172 -8.00 8.43 10.99
C GLU A 172 -7.64 6.94 10.94
N PHE A 173 -7.65 6.34 9.75
CA PHE A 173 -7.32 4.93 9.56
C PHE A 173 -5.88 4.63 9.99
N LEU A 174 -4.93 5.40 9.48
CA LEU A 174 -3.50 5.18 9.76
C LEU A 174 -3.05 5.72 11.12
N GLY A 175 -3.81 6.66 11.72
CA GLY A 175 -3.42 7.35 12.95
C GLY A 175 -2.27 8.35 12.74
N VAL A 176 -2.14 8.93 11.53
CA VAL A 176 -1.13 9.93 11.20
C VAL A 176 -1.75 11.15 10.55
N GLN A 177 -1.16 12.31 10.78
CA GLN A 177 -1.55 13.53 10.08
C GLN A 177 -1.06 13.48 8.64
N ILE A 178 -1.90 13.87 7.69
CA ILE A 178 -1.52 14.12 6.30
C ILE A 178 -1.22 15.61 6.15
N ASP A 179 0.02 15.94 5.79
CA ASP A 179 0.48 17.32 5.65
C ASP A 179 0.24 17.87 4.25
N HIS A 180 0.35 16.99 3.24
CA HIS A 180 0.17 17.33 1.84
C HIS A 180 -0.55 16.22 1.08
N PHE A 181 -1.15 16.56 -0.05
CA PHE A 181 -1.64 15.55 -0.98
C PHE A 181 -1.34 15.89 -2.44
N VAL A 182 -1.35 14.87 -3.27
CA VAL A 182 -1.32 14.93 -4.72
C VAL A 182 -2.39 14.01 -5.27
N GLU A 183 -3.37 14.56 -5.96
CA GLU A 183 -4.42 13.82 -6.65
C GLU A 183 -4.10 13.74 -8.13
N VAL A 184 -4.19 12.55 -8.70
CA VAL A 184 -3.86 12.26 -10.11
C VAL A 184 -5.04 11.55 -10.76
N THR A 185 -5.51 12.04 -11.90
CA THR A 185 -6.53 11.36 -12.71
C THR A 185 -5.92 10.25 -13.55
N LEU A 186 -6.76 9.36 -14.09
CA LEU A 186 -6.34 8.31 -15.01
C LEU A 186 -5.67 8.88 -16.26
N ALA A 187 -6.17 10.03 -16.75
CA ALA A 187 -5.60 10.74 -17.88
C ALA A 187 -4.19 11.25 -17.61
N ALA A 188 -3.96 11.83 -16.42
CA ALA A 188 -2.62 12.28 -16.03
C ALA A 188 -1.60 11.13 -16.04
N PHE A 189 -1.98 10.00 -15.48
CA PHE A 189 -1.12 8.81 -15.45
C PHE A 189 -0.69 8.39 -16.86
N PHE A 190 -1.67 8.27 -17.79
CA PHE A 190 -1.40 7.90 -19.19
C PHE A 190 -0.47 8.90 -19.89
N GLN A 191 -0.76 10.19 -19.75
CA GLN A 191 0.01 11.25 -20.38
C GLN A 191 1.45 11.33 -19.84
N ILE A 192 1.62 11.14 -18.54
CA ILE A 192 2.96 11.05 -17.93
C ILE A 192 3.72 9.85 -18.49
N ALA A 193 3.08 8.67 -18.53
CA ALA A 193 3.68 7.47 -19.12
C ALA A 193 4.07 7.70 -20.58
N LYS A 194 3.20 8.35 -21.38
CA LYS A 194 3.45 8.70 -22.78
C LYS A 194 4.67 9.62 -22.96
N THR A 195 4.91 10.50 -22.01
CA THR A 195 6.04 11.45 -22.09
C THR A 195 7.38 10.80 -21.77
N VAL A 196 7.37 9.78 -20.91
CA VAL A 196 8.62 9.14 -20.41
C VAL A 196 8.88 7.76 -20.98
N GLN A 197 7.97 7.20 -21.77
CA GLN A 197 8.16 5.88 -22.42
C GLN A 197 9.41 5.86 -23.29
N PRO A 198 10.04 4.68 -23.50
CA PRO A 198 9.64 3.38 -23.01
C PRO A 198 9.95 3.18 -21.53
N ILE A 199 9.06 2.42 -20.83
CA ILE A 199 9.17 2.16 -19.40
C ILE A 199 9.52 0.69 -19.20
N ALA A 200 10.58 0.40 -18.45
CA ALA A 200 10.97 -0.96 -18.16
C ALA A 200 10.14 -1.53 -16.99
N VAL A 201 9.52 -2.69 -17.18
CA VAL A 201 8.82 -3.47 -16.15
C VAL A 201 9.36 -4.89 -16.10
N CYS A 202 9.16 -5.59 -14.99
CA CYS A 202 9.58 -6.96 -14.80
C CYS A 202 8.45 -7.82 -14.26
N LEU A 203 8.23 -8.99 -14.88
CA LEU A 203 7.22 -9.97 -14.48
C LEU A 203 7.85 -11.31 -14.14
N ASN A 204 7.27 -11.99 -13.15
CA ASN A 204 7.72 -13.32 -12.73
C ASN A 204 7.21 -14.43 -13.65
N HIS A 205 6.11 -14.19 -14.39
CA HIS A 205 5.44 -15.16 -15.26
C HIS A 205 4.74 -14.43 -16.42
N ASP A 206 4.45 -15.15 -17.50
CA ASP A 206 3.58 -14.69 -18.58
C ASP A 206 2.17 -14.44 -18.03
N THR A 207 1.52 -13.38 -18.49
CA THR A 207 0.20 -12.98 -18.01
C THR A 207 -0.66 -12.39 -19.13
N ILE A 208 -1.96 -12.74 -19.14
CA ILE A 208 -2.94 -12.26 -20.11
C ILE A 208 -4.23 -11.85 -19.38
N ASP A 209 -4.79 -10.71 -19.79
CA ASP A 209 -6.12 -10.25 -19.38
C ASP A 209 -6.75 -9.40 -20.50
N GLU A 210 -7.71 -9.96 -21.23
CA GLU A 210 -8.38 -9.26 -22.32
C GLU A 210 -9.12 -7.99 -21.89
N PHE A 211 -9.60 -7.93 -20.64
CA PHE A 211 -10.35 -6.77 -20.12
C PHE A 211 -9.48 -5.54 -19.91
N SER A 212 -8.24 -5.73 -19.48
CA SER A 212 -7.27 -4.62 -19.32
C SER A 212 -6.42 -4.41 -20.56
N GLY A 213 -6.43 -5.34 -21.50
CA GLY A 213 -5.52 -5.39 -22.63
C GLY A 213 -4.12 -5.86 -22.27
N ALA A 214 -3.95 -6.49 -21.08
CA ALA A 214 -2.64 -6.99 -20.66
C ALA A 214 -2.25 -8.24 -21.43
N ASN A 215 -1.04 -8.23 -21.99
CA ASN A 215 -0.38 -9.37 -22.60
C ASN A 215 1.12 -9.17 -22.44
N PHE A 216 1.69 -9.76 -21.39
CA PHE A 216 3.08 -9.55 -20.99
C PHE A 216 3.78 -10.89 -20.82
N HIS A 217 5.09 -10.90 -21.10
CA HIS A 217 5.95 -12.06 -20.94
C HIS A 217 6.76 -11.99 -19.64
N GLU A 218 7.20 -13.15 -19.17
CA GLU A 218 8.15 -13.26 -18.07
C GLU A 218 9.43 -12.46 -18.34
N GLY A 219 9.99 -11.87 -17.28
CA GLY A 219 11.24 -11.12 -17.34
C GLY A 219 11.07 -9.62 -17.53
N VAL A 220 12.20 -8.97 -17.82
CA VAL A 220 12.26 -7.52 -18.04
C VAL A 220 11.85 -7.17 -19.47
N GLN A 221 10.91 -6.25 -19.61
CA GLN A 221 10.43 -5.79 -20.91
C GLN A 221 10.18 -4.28 -20.93
N GLN A 222 10.23 -3.69 -22.11
CA GLN A 222 9.94 -2.26 -22.31
C GLN A 222 8.49 -2.12 -22.78
N ILE A 223 7.76 -1.24 -22.12
CA ILE A 223 6.34 -1.00 -22.41
C ILE A 223 6.07 0.46 -22.79
N ASP A 224 5.07 0.66 -23.63
CA ASP A 224 4.53 1.98 -23.96
C ASP A 224 3.46 2.43 -22.95
N ALA A 225 2.87 3.60 -23.19
CA ALA A 225 1.85 4.16 -22.30
C ALA A 225 0.56 3.33 -22.23
N SER A 226 0.10 2.74 -23.33
CA SER A 226 -1.08 1.87 -23.35
C SER A 226 -0.83 0.58 -22.59
N GLN A 227 0.31 -0.04 -22.81
CA GLN A 227 0.75 -1.21 -22.08
C GLN A 227 0.95 -0.89 -20.59
N ALA A 228 1.44 0.32 -20.25
CA ALA A 228 1.54 0.77 -18.85
C ALA A 228 0.17 0.82 -18.16
N MET A 229 -0.86 1.29 -18.88
CA MET A 229 -2.23 1.28 -18.39
C MET A 229 -2.74 -0.15 -18.16
N ALA A 230 -2.52 -1.04 -19.12
CA ALA A 230 -2.88 -2.45 -19.01
C ALA A 230 -2.18 -3.09 -17.79
N PHE A 231 -0.88 -2.85 -17.62
CA PHE A 231 -0.06 -3.37 -16.53
C PHE A 231 -0.59 -3.00 -15.14
N VAL A 232 -0.95 -1.73 -14.90
CA VAL A 232 -1.42 -1.26 -13.59
C VAL A 232 -2.90 -1.51 -13.32
N ARG A 233 -3.68 -1.85 -14.36
CA ARG A 233 -5.12 -2.07 -14.27
C ARG A 233 -5.54 -3.53 -14.29
N GLN A 234 -4.67 -4.45 -14.68
CA GLN A 234 -4.95 -5.87 -14.73
C GLN A 234 -5.50 -6.36 -13.38
N ARG A 235 -6.61 -7.08 -13.42
CA ARG A 235 -7.30 -7.64 -12.24
C ARG A 235 -7.46 -9.14 -12.29
N ARG A 236 -7.14 -9.74 -13.42
CA ARG A 236 -7.28 -11.17 -13.70
C ARG A 236 -6.06 -11.61 -14.48
N ASP A 237 -5.80 -12.88 -14.43
CA ASP A 237 -4.82 -13.52 -15.27
C ASP A 237 -5.43 -14.82 -15.79
N GLU A 238 -5.54 -14.97 -17.10
CA GLU A 238 -6.07 -16.19 -17.71
C GLU A 238 -5.17 -17.40 -17.45
N ASN A 239 -3.87 -17.16 -17.21
CA ASN A 239 -2.89 -18.19 -16.89
C ASN A 239 -2.84 -18.51 -15.38
N ASP A 240 -3.36 -17.63 -14.52
CA ASP A 240 -3.29 -17.79 -13.08
C ASP A 240 -4.58 -17.33 -12.37
N GLY A 241 -5.44 -18.29 -12.06
CA GLY A 241 -6.70 -18.05 -11.32
C GLY A 241 -6.50 -17.53 -9.88
N SER A 242 -5.26 -17.51 -9.37
CA SER A 242 -4.91 -16.95 -8.05
C SER A 242 -4.49 -15.48 -8.08
N PHE A 243 -4.57 -14.82 -9.26
CA PHE A 243 -4.28 -13.40 -9.39
C PHE A 243 -5.30 -12.55 -8.62
N THR A 244 -4.83 -11.68 -7.72
CA THR A 244 -5.67 -10.93 -6.78
C THR A 244 -5.52 -9.41 -6.95
N ASP A 245 -6.35 -8.65 -6.24
CA ASP A 245 -6.21 -7.19 -6.15
C ASP A 245 -4.88 -6.76 -5.48
N MET A 246 -4.33 -7.61 -4.61
CA MET A 246 -3.01 -7.38 -4.02
C MET A 246 -1.89 -7.44 -5.07
N ASP A 247 -1.99 -8.34 -6.04
CA ASP A 247 -1.03 -8.42 -7.15
C ASP A 247 -1.11 -7.16 -8.02
N ARG A 248 -2.32 -6.64 -8.28
CA ARG A 248 -2.48 -5.35 -8.94
C ARG A 248 -1.83 -4.21 -8.14
N THR A 249 -2.01 -4.18 -6.82
CA THR A 249 -1.36 -3.17 -5.96
C THR A 249 0.16 -3.25 -6.06
N ARG A 250 0.74 -4.45 -6.09
CA ARG A 250 2.18 -4.66 -6.30
C ARG A 250 2.63 -4.15 -7.67
N ARG A 251 1.84 -4.39 -8.74
CA ARG A 251 2.12 -3.84 -10.08
C ARG A 251 2.11 -2.33 -10.09
N GLN A 252 1.15 -1.69 -9.43
CA GLN A 252 1.10 -0.24 -9.32
C GLN A 252 2.35 0.32 -8.62
N GLN A 253 2.80 -0.31 -7.55
CA GLN A 253 4.03 0.07 -6.86
C GLN A 253 5.27 -0.16 -7.74
N ALA A 254 5.38 -1.33 -8.38
CA ALA A 254 6.48 -1.66 -9.28
C ALA A 254 6.54 -0.67 -10.44
N PHE A 255 5.38 -0.31 -11.00
CA PHE A 255 5.30 0.68 -12.06
C PHE A 255 5.79 2.06 -11.62
N LEU A 256 5.45 2.53 -10.41
CA LEU A 256 5.95 3.80 -9.89
C LEU A 256 7.49 3.81 -9.80
N VAL A 257 8.09 2.69 -9.39
CA VAL A 257 9.55 2.52 -9.38
C VAL A 257 10.12 2.59 -10.80
N SER A 258 9.49 1.89 -11.73
CA SER A 258 9.87 1.86 -13.15
C SER A 258 9.73 3.21 -13.83
N LEU A 259 8.63 3.92 -13.56
CA LEU A 259 8.38 5.26 -14.07
C LEU A 259 9.47 6.24 -13.61
N LEU A 260 9.84 6.18 -12.33
CA LEU A 260 10.93 6.98 -11.80
C LEU A 260 12.28 6.66 -12.47
N ALA A 261 12.57 5.38 -12.68
CA ALA A 261 13.78 4.96 -13.38
C ALA A 261 13.79 5.49 -14.82
N ALA A 262 12.67 5.42 -15.54
CA ALA A 262 12.52 5.94 -16.90
C ALA A 262 12.74 7.48 -16.95
N VAL A 263 12.16 8.22 -16.01
CA VAL A 263 12.38 9.67 -15.91
C VAL A 263 13.87 10.00 -15.71
N ARG A 264 14.57 9.24 -14.87
CA ARG A 264 16.01 9.44 -14.61
C ARG A 264 16.88 9.11 -15.80
N GLN A 265 16.58 8.02 -16.52
CA GLN A 265 17.39 7.48 -17.62
C GLN A 265 17.08 8.16 -18.96
N GLY A 266 15.82 8.50 -19.18
CA GLY A 266 15.33 8.96 -20.49
C GLY A 266 15.69 10.38 -20.88
N GLY A 267 16.39 11.14 -20.03
CA GLY A 267 16.70 12.55 -20.30
C GLY A 267 15.47 13.44 -20.45
N ALA A 268 14.29 12.97 -20.06
CA ALA A 268 13.05 13.76 -20.08
C ALA A 268 13.21 15.07 -19.31
N MET A 269 13.99 15.05 -18.23
CA MET A 269 14.35 16.22 -17.44
C MET A 269 15.27 17.23 -18.18
N SER A 270 15.96 16.76 -19.22
CA SER A 270 16.85 17.62 -20.04
C SER A 270 16.14 18.13 -21.30
N ASN A 271 14.91 17.64 -21.59
CA ASN A 271 14.15 18.01 -22.78
C ASN A 271 13.05 19.06 -22.43
N PRO A 272 13.21 20.34 -22.83
CA PRO A 272 12.21 21.38 -22.53
C PRO A 272 10.81 21.09 -23.05
N ALA A 273 10.68 20.36 -24.17
CA ALA A 273 9.37 20.00 -24.71
C ALA A 273 8.69 18.92 -23.84
N ALA A 274 9.43 17.92 -23.36
CA ALA A 274 8.90 16.92 -22.44
C ALA A 274 8.46 17.55 -21.12
N ILE A 275 9.25 18.46 -20.56
CA ILE A 275 8.91 19.21 -19.36
C ILE A 275 7.60 20.01 -19.58
N ARG A 276 7.48 20.73 -20.69
CA ARG A 276 6.27 21.48 -20.99
C ARG A 276 5.04 20.57 -21.13
N ASN A 277 5.18 19.42 -21.77
CA ASN A 277 4.09 18.46 -21.88
C ASN A 277 3.64 17.94 -20.51
N ILE A 278 4.58 17.58 -19.63
CA ILE A 278 4.25 17.15 -18.25
C ILE A 278 3.54 18.26 -17.48
N LEU A 279 3.95 19.53 -17.64
CA LEU A 279 3.29 20.68 -17.02
C LEU A 279 1.85 20.86 -17.52
N ASN A 280 1.62 20.77 -18.84
CA ASN A 280 0.28 20.86 -19.40
C ASN A 280 -0.62 19.72 -18.88
N VAL A 281 -0.09 18.50 -18.79
CA VAL A 281 -0.82 17.37 -18.19
C VAL A 281 -1.19 17.63 -16.75
N ALA A 282 -0.24 18.16 -15.97
CA ALA A 282 -0.47 18.51 -14.57
C ALA A 282 -1.59 19.53 -14.39
N HIS A 283 -1.61 20.56 -15.23
CA HIS A 283 -2.61 21.62 -15.21
C HIS A 283 -4.06 21.09 -15.29
N GLU A 284 -4.31 20.13 -16.17
CA GLU A 284 -5.68 19.62 -16.42
C GLU A 284 -6.04 18.40 -15.56
N ASN A 285 -5.05 17.70 -15.03
CA ASN A 285 -5.26 16.34 -14.54
C ASN A 285 -4.64 16.05 -13.17
N VAL A 286 -4.04 17.05 -12.52
CA VAL A 286 -3.45 16.95 -11.18
C VAL A 286 -4.00 18.03 -10.28
N ALA A 287 -4.30 17.69 -9.04
CA ALA A 287 -4.58 18.67 -7.99
C ALA A 287 -3.62 18.44 -6.80
N ILE A 288 -3.24 19.54 -6.16
CA ILE A 288 -2.37 19.56 -4.99
C ILE A 288 -2.97 20.43 -3.90
N ASP A 289 -2.53 20.28 -2.66
CA ASP A 289 -2.87 21.23 -1.62
C ASP A 289 -2.10 22.56 -1.74
N SER A 290 -2.67 23.61 -1.17
CA SER A 290 -2.11 24.97 -1.21
C SER A 290 -0.84 25.14 -0.37
N GLY A 291 -0.56 24.22 0.55
CA GLY A 291 0.65 24.20 1.38
C GLY A 291 1.84 23.52 0.72
N LEU A 292 1.62 22.72 -0.34
CA LEU A 292 2.70 22.04 -1.04
C LEU A 292 3.51 23.01 -1.90
N ASN A 293 4.67 23.43 -1.41
CA ASN A 293 5.58 24.25 -2.18
C ASN A 293 6.31 23.41 -3.24
N ILE A 294 5.76 23.38 -4.45
CA ILE A 294 6.31 22.63 -5.58
C ILE A 294 7.76 23.04 -5.88
N VAL A 295 8.12 24.31 -5.70
CA VAL A 295 9.49 24.80 -5.96
C VAL A 295 10.49 24.20 -5.00
N ASP A 296 10.20 24.30 -3.71
CA ASP A 296 11.07 23.76 -2.68
C ASP A 296 11.20 22.25 -2.80
N PHE A 297 10.08 21.59 -3.13
CA PHE A 297 10.07 20.15 -3.36
C PHE A 297 10.95 19.77 -4.55
N ALA A 298 10.88 20.52 -5.64
CA ALA A 298 11.71 20.32 -6.82
C ALA A 298 13.19 20.65 -6.57
N ALA A 299 13.49 21.72 -5.86
CA ALA A 299 14.86 22.05 -5.50
C ALA A 299 15.52 20.90 -4.71
N ARG A 300 14.76 20.23 -3.85
CA ARG A 300 15.22 19.07 -3.05
C ARG A 300 15.10 17.72 -3.79
N ALA A 301 14.47 17.69 -4.95
CA ALA A 301 14.17 16.42 -5.64
C ALA A 301 15.44 15.61 -5.95
N SER A 302 16.56 16.27 -6.32
CA SER A 302 17.84 15.58 -6.56
C SER A 302 18.39 14.91 -5.30
N GLU A 303 18.18 15.50 -4.13
CA GLU A 303 18.57 14.91 -2.84
C GLU A 303 17.59 13.79 -2.45
N LEU A 304 16.29 14.07 -2.49
CA LEU A 304 15.26 13.10 -2.15
C LEU A 304 15.35 11.83 -2.99
N THR A 305 15.69 11.95 -4.26
CA THR A 305 15.83 10.79 -5.15
C THR A 305 17.03 9.90 -4.85
N LYS A 306 18.03 10.39 -4.10
CA LYS A 306 19.20 9.61 -3.68
C LYS A 306 18.94 8.86 -2.37
N ARG A 307 17.93 9.27 -1.59
CA ARG A 307 17.61 8.64 -0.32
C ARG A 307 17.07 7.23 -0.52
N PRO A 308 17.44 6.27 0.32
CA PRO A 308 16.82 4.95 0.34
C PRO A 308 15.30 5.10 0.48
N THR A 309 14.54 4.33 -0.27
CA THR A 309 13.08 4.39 -0.22
C THR A 309 12.54 2.97 -0.15
N SER A 310 11.70 2.71 0.85
CA SER A 310 10.98 1.45 0.99
C SER A 310 9.53 1.59 0.55
N PHE A 311 8.99 0.53 -0.05
CA PHE A 311 7.57 0.42 -0.39
C PHE A 311 6.97 -0.74 0.36
N TYR A 312 5.88 -0.48 1.07
CA TYR A 312 5.20 -1.49 1.85
C TYR A 312 3.70 -1.45 1.58
N THR A 313 3.09 -2.61 1.35
CA THR A 313 1.64 -2.73 1.29
C THR A 313 1.12 -3.13 2.67
N LEU A 314 0.13 -2.41 3.19
CA LEU A 314 -0.49 -2.76 4.47
C LEU A 314 -1.13 -4.15 4.39
N PRO A 315 -1.01 -4.95 5.46
CA PRO A 315 -1.60 -6.28 5.50
C PRO A 315 -3.12 -6.21 5.59
N ILE A 316 -3.78 -7.20 5.04
CA ILE A 316 -5.17 -7.51 5.30
C ILE A 316 -5.24 -8.75 6.21
N SER A 317 -6.22 -8.80 7.10
CA SER A 317 -6.36 -9.93 8.03
C SER A 317 -7.16 -11.06 7.41
N ASP A 318 -8.20 -10.73 6.64
CA ASP A 318 -9.11 -11.69 6.01
C ASP A 318 -9.80 -11.05 4.80
N PHE A 319 -10.37 -11.85 3.93
CA PHE A 319 -11.35 -11.43 2.93
C PHE A 319 -12.74 -11.61 3.49
N GLY A 320 -13.65 -10.68 3.21
CA GLY A 320 -15.01 -10.72 3.73
C GLY A 320 -16.01 -10.10 2.78
N ALA A 321 -17.26 -10.04 3.23
CA ALA A 321 -18.32 -9.32 2.54
C ALA A 321 -18.97 -8.30 3.50
N ASP A 322 -19.32 -7.13 2.99
CA ASP A 322 -20.10 -6.15 3.72
C ASP A 322 -21.58 -6.59 3.84
N SER A 323 -22.41 -5.79 4.51
CA SER A 323 -23.83 -6.08 4.70
C SER A 323 -24.64 -6.17 3.38
N ASN A 324 -24.09 -5.68 2.28
CA ASN A 324 -24.69 -5.72 0.95
C ASN A 324 -24.14 -6.86 0.08
N GLY A 325 -23.25 -7.70 0.64
CA GLY A 325 -22.61 -8.79 -0.07
C GLY A 325 -21.46 -8.37 -0.98
N SER A 326 -20.95 -7.14 -0.84
CA SER A 326 -19.77 -6.69 -1.62
C SER A 326 -18.48 -7.17 -0.97
N ASP A 327 -17.57 -7.75 -1.75
CA ASP A 327 -16.26 -8.21 -1.27
C ASP A 327 -15.46 -7.08 -0.64
N VAL A 328 -14.92 -7.30 0.54
CA VAL A 328 -14.10 -6.34 1.30
C VAL A 328 -12.86 -7.00 1.89
N ASN A 329 -11.83 -6.21 2.18
CA ASN A 329 -10.72 -6.64 2.99
C ASN A 329 -10.99 -6.31 4.46
N ILE A 330 -10.87 -7.29 5.33
CA ILE A 330 -10.92 -7.09 6.77
C ILE A 330 -9.52 -6.76 7.25
N VAL A 331 -9.39 -5.73 8.06
CA VAL A 331 -8.10 -5.22 8.55
C VAL A 331 -8.06 -5.21 10.08
N ASP A 332 -6.87 -5.43 10.63
CA ASP A 332 -6.59 -5.25 12.07
C ASP A 332 -6.01 -3.84 12.29
N LEU A 333 -6.85 -2.93 12.76
CA LEU A 333 -6.50 -1.52 12.93
C LEU A 333 -5.30 -1.29 13.87
N PRO A 334 -5.20 -1.94 15.05
CA PRO A 334 -4.01 -1.85 15.89
C PRO A 334 -2.72 -2.22 15.16
N THR A 335 -2.71 -3.34 14.47
CA THR A 335 -1.55 -3.80 13.67
C THR A 335 -1.19 -2.82 12.57
N ILE A 336 -2.19 -2.29 11.83
CA ILE A 336 -1.96 -1.27 10.79
C ILE A 336 -1.27 -0.04 11.38
N ARG A 337 -1.79 0.51 12.47
CA ARG A 337 -1.24 1.71 13.11
C ARG A 337 0.15 1.48 13.68
N GLN A 338 0.41 0.31 14.26
CA GLN A 338 1.74 -0.05 14.74
C GLN A 338 2.76 -0.09 13.58
N ILE A 339 2.42 -0.74 12.45
CA ILE A 339 3.28 -0.80 11.27
C ILE A 339 3.57 0.62 10.74
N VAL A 340 2.56 1.47 10.66
CA VAL A 340 2.73 2.85 10.18
C VAL A 340 3.61 3.65 11.15
N HIS A 341 3.36 3.55 12.45
CA HIS A 341 4.18 4.18 13.48
C HIS A 341 5.65 3.77 13.36
N ASP A 342 5.92 2.47 13.27
CA ASP A 342 7.29 1.94 13.20
C ASP A 342 8.03 2.37 11.93
N ARG A 343 7.31 2.48 10.80
CA ARG A 343 7.87 2.90 9.52
C ARG A 343 8.04 4.41 9.36
N PHE A 344 7.26 5.20 10.09
CA PHE A 344 7.27 6.66 10.03
C PHE A 344 8.02 7.30 11.20
N SER A 345 8.43 6.53 12.20
CA SER A 345 9.25 7.04 13.28
C SER A 345 10.60 7.50 12.77
N SER A 346 10.92 8.77 13.01
CA SER A 346 12.23 9.36 12.69
C SER A 346 13.31 8.96 13.70
N ASP A 347 12.93 8.46 14.86
CA ASP A 347 13.87 7.80 15.74
C ASP A 347 14.55 6.68 14.96
N PRO A 348 15.88 6.52 15.06
CA PRO A 348 16.47 5.31 14.57
C PRO A 348 15.72 4.20 15.31
N VAL A 349 14.80 3.53 14.61
CA VAL A 349 14.35 2.21 15.03
C VAL A 349 15.65 1.56 15.46
N PRO A 350 15.81 1.11 16.75
CA PRO A 350 16.98 0.37 17.11
C PRO A 350 17.00 -0.70 16.05
N GLU A 351 17.93 -0.57 15.11
CA GLU A 351 18.05 -1.38 13.91
C GLU A 351 17.76 -2.77 14.42
N ALA A 352 16.55 -3.27 14.10
CA ALA A 352 16.17 -4.60 14.54
C ALA A 352 17.35 -5.38 14.04
N PRO A 353 18.22 -5.87 14.95
CA PRO A 353 19.66 -6.03 14.72
C PRO A 353 19.78 -6.62 13.35
N SER A 354 20.36 -5.81 12.46
CA SER A 354 20.49 -6.14 11.04
C SER A 354 20.78 -7.61 11.05
N ALA A 355 20.00 -8.44 10.34
CA ALA A 355 20.18 -9.92 10.40
C ALA A 355 21.62 -10.34 10.09
N ALA A 356 22.53 -9.38 9.96
CA ALA A 356 23.97 -9.47 9.87
C ALA A 356 24.72 -9.18 11.17
N ALA A 357 24.07 -8.83 12.31
CA ALA A 357 24.74 -8.59 13.60
C ALA A 357 24.13 -9.37 14.78
N ALA A 358 22.96 -9.94 14.66
CA ALA A 358 22.68 -11.17 15.39
C ALA A 358 23.55 -12.23 14.69
N SER A 359 24.54 -12.75 15.38
CA SER A 359 25.35 -13.90 14.96
C SER A 359 24.36 -14.87 14.30
N ALA A 360 24.48 -15.07 12.98
CA ALA A 360 23.66 -16.06 12.30
C ALA A 360 23.73 -17.30 13.18
N PRO A 361 22.61 -17.88 13.65
CA PRO A 361 22.68 -19.10 14.43
C PRO A 361 23.59 -20.02 13.64
N PRO A 362 24.57 -20.68 14.27
CA PRO A 362 25.55 -21.49 13.55
C PRO A 362 24.76 -22.31 12.55
N ALA A 363 25.09 -22.18 11.27
CA ALA A 363 24.38 -22.90 10.21
C ALA A 363 24.40 -24.39 10.63
N LEU A 364 23.23 -24.99 10.76
CA LEU A 364 23.12 -26.39 11.16
C LEU A 364 24.01 -27.20 10.24
N SER A 365 24.92 -28.00 10.82
CA SER A 365 25.89 -28.77 10.04
C SER A 365 25.21 -29.80 9.14
N THR A 366 23.96 -30.17 9.49
CA THR A 366 23.10 -31.07 8.75
C THR A 366 21.69 -30.49 8.63
N PRO A 367 20.99 -30.68 7.49
CA PRO A 367 19.59 -30.24 7.35
C PRO A 367 18.72 -31.01 8.38
N VAL A 368 18.03 -30.27 9.26
CA VAL A 368 17.13 -30.82 10.27
C VAL A 368 15.70 -30.44 9.91
N VAL A 369 14.82 -31.46 9.89
CA VAL A 369 13.39 -31.25 9.63
C VAL A 369 12.69 -30.78 10.90
N LEU A 370 11.91 -29.73 10.85
CA LEU A 370 11.13 -29.22 11.98
C LEU A 370 9.65 -29.51 11.80
N ASN A 371 9.10 -30.33 12.69
CA ASN A 371 7.66 -30.53 12.87
C ASN A 371 7.17 -29.61 14.00
N VAL A 372 6.04 -28.96 13.80
CA VAL A 372 5.42 -28.13 14.85
C VAL A 372 4.02 -28.65 15.17
N VAL A 373 3.76 -28.86 16.45
CA VAL A 373 2.48 -29.33 16.98
C VAL A 373 1.88 -28.23 17.83
N ASN A 374 0.75 -27.70 17.39
CA ASN A 374 -0.01 -26.69 18.13
C ASN A 374 -0.89 -27.36 19.19
N ALA A 375 -0.53 -27.22 20.45
CA ALA A 375 -1.31 -27.70 21.61
C ALA A 375 -2.08 -26.56 22.29
N THR A 376 -2.43 -25.49 21.53
CA THR A 376 -3.23 -24.35 21.98
C THR A 376 -4.58 -24.30 21.24
N SER A 377 -5.45 -23.37 21.64
CA SER A 377 -6.70 -23.09 20.92
C SER A 377 -6.54 -22.08 19.77
N ARG A 378 -5.29 -21.70 19.43
CA ARG A 378 -5.03 -20.70 18.38
C ARG A 378 -4.80 -21.40 17.04
N ASP A 379 -5.71 -21.22 16.10
CA ASP A 379 -5.58 -21.77 14.75
C ASP A 379 -4.40 -21.13 14.00
N GLY A 380 -3.71 -21.94 13.17
CA GLY A 380 -2.59 -21.46 12.34
C GLY A 380 -1.25 -21.29 13.07
N LEU A 381 -1.18 -21.43 14.41
CA LEU A 381 0.03 -21.23 15.20
C LEU A 381 1.19 -22.14 14.77
N ALA A 382 0.92 -23.41 14.53
CA ALA A 382 1.96 -24.36 14.12
C ALA A 382 2.62 -23.95 12.79
N ALA A 383 1.83 -23.55 11.80
CA ALA A 383 2.35 -23.13 10.50
C ALA A 383 3.19 -21.86 10.60
N ALA A 384 2.72 -20.87 11.37
CA ALA A 384 3.46 -19.61 11.55
C ALA A 384 4.81 -19.81 12.27
N VAL A 385 4.84 -20.66 13.28
CA VAL A 385 6.09 -21.02 13.98
C VAL A 385 7.01 -21.80 13.06
N GLU A 386 6.50 -22.76 12.29
CA GLU A 386 7.26 -23.51 11.31
C GLU A 386 7.89 -22.60 10.24
N ASP A 387 7.12 -21.65 9.70
CA ASP A 387 7.61 -20.67 8.73
C ASP A 387 8.75 -19.81 9.30
N ALA A 388 8.60 -19.35 10.54
CA ALA A 388 9.61 -18.52 11.20
C ALA A 388 10.94 -19.26 11.41
N PHE A 389 10.91 -20.56 11.66
CA PHE A 389 12.12 -21.36 11.84
C PHE A 389 12.68 -21.90 10.52
N THR A 390 11.84 -22.12 9.51
CA THR A 390 12.29 -22.41 8.15
C THR A 390 13.15 -21.26 7.59
N ALA A 391 12.75 -20.03 7.85
CA ALA A 391 13.55 -18.84 7.50
C ALA A 391 14.89 -18.76 8.24
N ARG A 392 15.09 -19.57 9.30
CA ARG A 392 16.31 -19.64 10.12
C ARG A 392 17.17 -20.88 9.86
N GLY A 393 16.87 -21.63 8.80
CA GLY A 393 17.69 -22.75 8.33
C GLY A 393 17.19 -24.15 8.67
N PHE A 394 16.01 -24.28 9.29
CA PHE A 394 15.36 -25.58 9.43
C PHE A 394 14.67 -25.97 8.11
N THR A 395 14.66 -27.26 7.81
CA THR A 395 13.86 -27.78 6.72
C THR A 395 12.41 -27.89 7.16
N ARG A 396 11.48 -27.40 6.32
CA ARG A 396 10.04 -27.49 6.60
C ARG A 396 9.61 -28.94 6.77
N GLY A 397 8.90 -29.22 7.85
CA GLY A 397 8.35 -30.52 8.16
C GLY A 397 6.82 -30.53 8.10
N ARG A 398 6.17 -30.81 9.22
CA ARG A 398 4.72 -30.93 9.34
C ARG A 398 4.18 -30.01 10.43
N ALA A 399 3.29 -29.09 10.06
CA ALA A 399 2.47 -28.36 11.00
C ALA A 399 1.18 -29.15 11.32
N SER A 400 0.88 -29.36 12.60
CA SER A 400 -0.32 -30.11 13.05
C SER A 400 -0.87 -29.54 14.35
N THR A 401 -2.11 -29.91 14.68
CA THR A 401 -2.76 -29.57 15.95
C THR A 401 -2.82 -30.81 16.84
N ALA A 402 -2.50 -30.65 18.12
CA ALA A 402 -2.57 -31.72 19.11
C ALA A 402 -4.03 -32.08 19.42
N GLU A 403 -4.29 -33.36 19.74
CA GLU A 403 -5.63 -33.79 20.17
C GLU A 403 -6.01 -33.19 21.54
N THR A 404 -5.02 -32.89 22.38
CA THR A 404 -5.21 -32.31 23.72
C THR A 404 -4.40 -31.00 23.84
N GLN A 405 -4.99 -29.98 24.45
CA GLN A 405 -4.30 -28.72 24.72
C GLN A 405 -3.27 -28.92 25.87
N SER A 406 -2.15 -28.20 25.78
CA SER A 406 -1.11 -28.14 26.78
C SER A 406 -0.82 -26.69 27.18
N THR A 407 -0.47 -26.50 28.44
CA THR A 407 0.06 -25.22 28.93
C THR A 407 1.56 -25.09 28.66
N GLU A 408 2.28 -26.19 28.66
CA GLU A 408 3.73 -26.23 28.51
C GLU A 408 4.13 -26.50 27.05
N SER A 409 5.22 -25.89 26.63
CA SER A 409 5.90 -26.18 25.37
C SER A 409 7.09 -27.06 25.57
N SER A 410 7.39 -27.93 24.62
CA SER A 410 8.50 -28.88 24.70
C SER A 410 9.10 -29.17 23.33
N ILE A 411 10.37 -29.58 23.34
CA ILE A 411 11.11 -30.02 22.18
C ILE A 411 11.42 -31.50 22.31
N MET A 412 11.01 -32.32 21.34
CA MET A 412 11.43 -33.68 21.18
C MET A 412 12.24 -33.83 19.89
N TYR A 413 13.26 -34.69 19.90
CA TYR A 413 14.08 -34.90 18.70
C TYR A 413 14.39 -36.38 18.49
N GLY A 414 14.53 -36.76 17.22
CA GLY A 414 14.95 -38.07 16.82
C GLY A 414 16.47 -38.18 16.70
N GLU A 415 16.94 -39.40 16.43
CA GLU A 415 18.35 -39.70 16.19
C GLU A 415 18.93 -38.73 15.12
N ASP A 416 20.15 -38.26 15.28
CA ASP A 416 20.87 -37.31 14.42
C ASP A 416 20.28 -35.87 14.34
N ALA A 417 19.29 -35.51 15.18
CA ALA A 417 18.70 -34.16 15.20
C ALA A 417 19.06 -33.34 16.45
N GLN A 418 20.02 -33.80 17.28
CA GLN A 418 20.37 -33.16 18.54
C GLN A 418 20.88 -31.72 18.36
N GLU A 419 21.68 -31.43 17.32
CA GLU A 419 22.19 -30.09 17.03
C GLU A 419 21.06 -29.10 16.75
N GLY A 420 20.09 -29.49 15.93
CA GLY A 420 18.91 -28.68 15.65
C GLY A 420 18.00 -28.51 16.86
N ALA A 421 17.82 -29.54 17.66
CA ALA A 421 17.06 -29.47 18.92
C ALA A 421 17.71 -28.51 19.92
N GLN A 422 19.05 -28.56 20.05
CA GLN A 422 19.81 -27.67 20.94
C GLN A 422 19.69 -26.20 20.47
N ALA A 423 19.82 -25.94 19.16
CA ALA A 423 19.66 -24.58 18.60
C ALA A 423 18.25 -24.01 18.88
N LEU A 424 17.22 -24.85 18.80
CA LEU A 424 15.85 -24.49 19.15
C LEU A 424 15.67 -24.26 20.65
N ALA A 425 16.22 -25.14 21.47
CA ALA A 425 16.14 -25.09 22.93
C ALA A 425 16.82 -23.82 23.48
N ASP A 426 17.99 -23.47 22.97
CA ASP A 426 18.73 -22.26 23.37
C ASP A 426 17.96 -21.01 23.00
N GLN A 427 17.31 -21.00 21.85
CA GLN A 427 16.56 -19.83 21.36
C GLN A 427 15.21 -19.64 22.07
N LEU A 428 14.53 -20.75 22.37
CA LEU A 428 13.19 -20.72 22.97
C LEU A 428 13.20 -20.87 24.49
N HIS A 429 14.38 -21.18 25.07
CA HIS A 429 14.55 -21.50 26.49
C HIS A 429 13.63 -22.65 26.94
N LEU A 430 13.47 -23.66 26.06
CA LEU A 430 12.62 -24.82 26.31
C LEU A 430 13.46 -26.07 26.59
N PRO A 431 12.94 -26.99 27.42
CA PRO A 431 13.58 -28.28 27.60
C PRO A 431 13.50 -29.13 26.33
N MET A 432 14.57 -29.88 26.03
CA MET A 432 14.58 -30.83 24.93
C MET A 432 14.79 -32.23 25.42
N THR A 433 14.18 -33.20 24.74
CA THR A 433 14.25 -34.65 25.11
C THR A 433 14.39 -35.48 23.84
N GLU A 434 15.32 -36.42 23.85
CA GLU A 434 15.43 -37.42 22.79
C GLU A 434 14.24 -38.40 22.86
N SER A 435 13.67 -38.73 21.71
CA SER A 435 12.49 -39.59 21.63
C SER A 435 12.51 -40.46 20.38
N GLY A 436 12.48 -41.78 20.59
CA GLY A 436 12.33 -42.75 19.49
C GLY A 436 10.98 -42.68 18.76
N ALA A 437 10.03 -41.86 19.25
CA ALA A 437 8.76 -41.55 18.55
C ALA A 437 8.92 -40.49 17.48
N VAL A 438 10.02 -39.74 17.45
CA VAL A 438 10.35 -38.73 16.44
C VAL A 438 11.29 -39.35 15.41
N ALA A 439 11.02 -39.15 14.14
CA ALA A 439 11.83 -39.70 13.06
C ALA A 439 13.29 -39.18 13.11
N PRO A 440 14.29 -39.99 12.69
CA PRO A 440 15.69 -39.54 12.61
C PRO A 440 15.81 -38.25 11.78
N GLY A 441 16.73 -37.36 12.16
CA GLY A 441 16.94 -36.06 11.51
C GLY A 441 15.80 -35.06 11.69
N THR A 442 14.85 -35.32 12.59
CA THR A 442 13.67 -34.51 12.82
C THR A 442 13.61 -33.97 14.24
N VAL A 443 13.21 -32.72 14.38
CA VAL A 443 12.85 -32.08 15.65
C VAL A 443 11.34 -31.80 15.65
N GLN A 444 10.66 -32.12 16.74
CA GLN A 444 9.27 -31.82 16.99
C GLN A 444 9.15 -30.77 18.09
N LEU A 445 8.64 -29.61 17.77
CA LEU A 445 8.30 -28.55 18.70
C LEU A 445 6.81 -28.62 19.02
N THR A 446 6.45 -28.88 20.28
CA THR A 446 5.07 -28.75 20.76
C THR A 446 4.91 -27.39 21.41
N VAL A 447 3.92 -26.64 20.94
CA VAL A 447 3.63 -25.26 21.35
C VAL A 447 2.42 -25.25 22.28
N GLY A 448 2.64 -24.95 23.56
CA GLY A 448 1.60 -24.81 24.59
C GLY A 448 1.15 -23.35 24.79
N SER A 449 0.15 -23.10 25.64
CA SER A 449 -0.43 -21.77 25.84
C SER A 449 0.51 -20.75 26.50
N GLN A 450 1.62 -21.18 27.10
CA GLN A 450 2.66 -20.29 27.65
C GLN A 450 3.77 -19.97 26.63
N PHE A 451 3.68 -20.48 25.41
CA PHE A 451 4.65 -20.15 24.36
C PHE A 451 4.63 -18.64 24.05
N PRO A 452 5.79 -17.98 23.90
CA PRO A 452 5.84 -16.54 23.58
C PRO A 452 5.40 -16.29 22.14
N VAL A 453 4.12 -16.41 21.91
CA VAL A 453 3.46 -16.38 20.60
C VAL A 453 3.69 -15.06 19.91
N ASP A 454 3.77 -14.00 20.68
CA ASP A 454 3.90 -12.61 20.20
C ASP A 454 5.19 -12.36 19.41
N ASN A 455 6.19 -13.22 19.58
CA ASN A 455 7.44 -13.18 18.81
C ASN A 455 7.35 -13.91 17.46
N TYR A 456 6.27 -14.64 17.19
CA TYR A 456 6.16 -15.54 16.04
C TYR A 456 4.86 -15.38 15.25
N ILE A 457 3.83 -14.80 15.87
CA ILE A 457 2.57 -14.46 15.21
C ILE A 457 2.29 -12.99 15.48
N ALA A 458 2.08 -12.19 14.44
CA ALA A 458 1.39 -10.91 14.59
C ALA A 458 0.02 -11.21 15.24
N HIS A 459 -0.30 -10.52 16.34
CA HIS A 459 -1.42 -10.79 17.21
C HIS A 459 -2.74 -11.06 16.49
N HIS A 460 -3.25 -12.28 16.59
CA HIS A 460 -4.65 -12.60 16.37
C HIS A 460 -5.30 -12.75 17.75
N SER A 461 -5.87 -11.70 18.28
CA SER A 461 -6.65 -11.76 19.52
C SER A 461 -8.05 -12.31 19.22
N GLY A 462 -8.18 -13.63 19.31
CA GLY A 462 -9.46 -14.32 19.44
C GLY A 462 -10.10 -14.00 20.79
N GLY A 463 -11.35 -13.56 20.78
CA GLY A 463 -12.05 -13.02 21.94
C GLY A 463 -12.21 -13.98 23.11
N ALA A 464 -11.99 -13.47 24.30
CA ALA A 464 -12.49 -14.02 25.56
C ALA A 464 -13.37 -12.95 26.23
N LYS A 465 -14.59 -13.34 26.56
CA LYS A 465 -15.56 -12.55 27.34
C LYS A 465 -15.04 -12.36 28.78
N GLY A 466 -14.98 -11.11 29.22
CA GLY A 466 -14.77 -10.78 30.62
C GLY A 466 -14.96 -9.29 30.80
N GLY A 467 -16.10 -8.88 31.42
CA GLY A 467 -16.47 -7.49 31.57
C GLY A 467 -15.61 -6.74 32.60
N SER A 468 -15.33 -5.50 32.27
CA SER A 468 -15.06 -4.43 33.23
C SER A 468 -15.41 -3.10 32.56
N SER A 469 -16.31 -2.34 33.18
CA SER A 469 -16.75 -1.02 32.76
C SER A 469 -15.63 -0.01 33.02
N GLY A 470 -14.92 0.39 31.97
CA GLY A 470 -14.07 1.57 31.92
C GLY A 470 -14.52 2.43 30.76
N GLU A 471 -14.62 3.72 30.97
CA GLU A 471 -15.00 4.73 29.98
C GLU A 471 -14.00 4.69 28.82
N ALA A 472 -14.46 4.24 27.63
CA ALA A 472 -13.61 4.01 26.47
C ALA A 472 -13.30 5.34 25.77
N ASP A 473 -12.01 5.54 25.45
CA ASP A 473 -11.49 6.60 24.59
C ASP A 473 -12.22 6.59 23.22
N PRO A 474 -12.54 7.74 22.62
CA PRO A 474 -13.18 7.84 21.31
C PRO A 474 -12.51 7.04 20.20
N ALA A 475 -11.20 6.77 20.30
CA ALA A 475 -10.44 5.93 19.36
C ALA A 475 -10.88 4.44 19.37
N ASP A 476 -11.34 3.93 20.52
CA ASP A 476 -11.77 2.54 20.69
C ASP A 476 -13.11 2.21 20.02
N LYS A 477 -13.88 3.23 19.60
CA LYS A 477 -15.16 3.02 18.89
C LYS A 477 -15.01 2.57 17.42
N MET A 478 -13.78 2.60 16.90
CA MET A 478 -13.49 2.20 15.50
C MET A 478 -13.36 0.68 15.30
N THR A 479 -13.46 -0.14 16.34
CA THR A 479 -13.08 -1.55 16.30
C THR A 479 -14.15 -2.53 15.79
N ALA A 480 -15.39 -2.10 15.61
CA ALA A 480 -16.43 -3.03 15.15
C ALA A 480 -16.63 -2.92 13.63
N VAL A 481 -15.81 -3.58 12.84
CA VAL A 481 -16.04 -3.77 11.41
C VAL A 481 -17.19 -4.75 11.24
N ALA A 482 -18.31 -4.28 10.66
CA ALA A 482 -19.48 -5.12 10.41
C ALA A 482 -19.35 -5.84 9.05
N ALA A 483 -18.31 -6.66 8.90
CA ALA A 483 -18.12 -7.54 7.76
C ALA A 483 -17.90 -8.98 8.28
N THR A 484 -18.30 -9.95 7.47
CA THR A 484 -18.11 -11.38 7.80
C THR A 484 -16.90 -11.89 7.05
N GLY A 485 -15.88 -12.36 7.76
CA GLY A 485 -14.69 -12.97 7.18
C GLY A 485 -15.00 -14.30 6.48
N THR A 486 -14.25 -14.59 5.44
CA THR A 486 -14.35 -15.86 4.69
C THR A 486 -13.47 -16.95 5.28
N GLY A 487 -12.55 -16.60 6.19
CA GLY A 487 -11.51 -17.48 6.72
C GLY A 487 -10.42 -17.83 5.70
N VAL A 488 -10.39 -17.16 4.56
CA VAL A 488 -9.34 -17.32 3.55
C VAL A 488 -8.15 -16.46 3.98
N GLN A 489 -7.00 -17.08 4.22
CA GLN A 489 -5.81 -16.37 4.63
C GLN A 489 -5.38 -15.36 3.59
N ALA A 490 -5.22 -14.11 4.00
CA ALA A 490 -4.70 -13.06 3.15
C ALA A 490 -3.23 -13.31 2.78
N PRO A 491 -2.80 -12.96 1.57
CA PRO A 491 -1.40 -13.07 1.18
C PRO A 491 -0.53 -12.16 2.07
N ALA A 492 0.69 -12.63 2.38
CA ALA A 492 1.64 -11.86 3.18
C ALA A 492 1.90 -10.46 2.58
N PRO A 493 2.06 -9.44 3.43
CA PRO A 493 2.42 -8.10 2.96
C PRO A 493 3.76 -8.14 2.22
N THR A 494 3.90 -7.35 1.17
CA THR A 494 5.08 -7.35 0.31
C THR A 494 5.89 -6.08 0.50
N ASP A 495 7.19 -6.24 0.73
CA ASP A 495 8.17 -5.15 0.66
C ASP A 495 8.90 -5.25 -0.68
N LEU A 496 8.63 -4.32 -1.60
CA LEU A 496 9.24 -4.32 -2.94
C LEU A 496 10.71 -3.89 -2.94
N SER A 497 11.24 -3.38 -1.83
CA SER A 497 12.65 -2.98 -1.74
C SER A 497 13.61 -4.16 -1.96
N GLN A 498 13.13 -5.39 -1.75
CA GLN A 498 13.91 -6.62 -1.86
C GLN A 498 13.71 -7.39 -3.19
N LEU A 499 12.75 -6.99 -4.01
CA LEU A 499 12.36 -7.68 -5.24
C LEU A 499 12.87 -6.93 -6.48
N THR A 500 14.17 -6.96 -6.76
CA THR A 500 14.71 -6.20 -7.90
C THR A 500 15.59 -7.04 -8.81
N ALA A 501 15.26 -7.09 -10.12
CA ALA A 501 16.20 -7.43 -11.17
C ALA A 501 16.76 -6.13 -11.78
N ASN A 502 18.04 -5.85 -11.64
CA ASN A 502 18.68 -4.64 -12.16
C ASN A 502 18.03 -3.31 -11.69
N GLY A 503 17.49 -3.26 -10.48
CA GLY A 503 16.83 -2.08 -9.93
C GLY A 503 15.34 -1.92 -10.33
N ILE A 504 14.77 -2.88 -11.07
CA ILE A 504 13.35 -2.93 -11.45
C ILE A 504 12.70 -4.06 -10.67
N PRO A 505 11.63 -3.81 -9.89
CA PRO A 505 10.96 -4.88 -9.15
C PRO A 505 10.23 -5.82 -10.10
N CYS A 506 10.46 -7.13 -9.93
CA CYS A 506 9.68 -8.15 -10.62
C CYS A 506 8.44 -8.50 -9.79
N VAL A 507 7.29 -8.51 -10.43
CA VAL A 507 5.99 -8.75 -9.81
C VAL A 507 5.23 -9.85 -10.56
N LYS A 508 4.18 -10.37 -9.93
CA LYS A 508 3.27 -11.34 -10.53
C LYS A 508 2.43 -10.72 -11.62
#